data_8a1f903715457d14981add1ef1c0360e
#
_entry.id   8a1f903715457d14981add1ef1c0360e
#
_cell.length_a   1.000
_cell.length_b   1.000
_cell.length_c   1.000
_cell.angle_alpha   90.00
_cell.angle_beta   90.00
_cell.angle_gamma   90.00
#
_symmetry.space_group_name_H-M   'P 1'
#
loop_
_entity.id
_entity.type
_entity.pdbx_description
1 polymer ?
#
loop_
_entity_poly.entity_id
_entity_poly.type
_entity_poly.pdbx_seq_one_letter_code
_entity_poly.pdbx_strand_id
1 'polypeptide(L)'
;MASFAIPSSDVAFAASEVKVVVNNTVITSGDIAKRVNFLKLQHAKGDLNKLAQQQLVDETLKRAEISRVRMSVSTTDVDNAFARFAASNKMSPQQLGQILDKMGVTVDHFKSYIAISMSWPRVVNARFGSSGGRMSNDDLVTRMTENKTKPVTTEYFLKQMVFVVPSAKRNAILGKRKAEAEASRAKFPGCDQAKVFAATMHDVSVQDLGRVLAPDLPEAWKPLLEKAKGNTTDAIVTDRGVEYVAICSQRQVNDDIAAAAVFRAEDLGKSNAQGVSANDKKYIDELRSKAQILYR
;
A
#
# COMPACT_ATOMS: atom_id res chain seq x y z
N MET A 1 31.81 -61.36 -32.22
CA MET A 1 31.71 -59.90 -32.01
C MET A 1 30.23 -59.58 -31.84
N ALA A 2 29.79 -59.30 -30.61
CA ALA A 2 28.39 -59.00 -30.32
C ALA A 2 28.30 -57.46 -30.18
N SER A 3 27.58 -56.79 -31.11
CA SER A 3 27.26 -55.35 -31.05
C SER A 3 26.14 -55.14 -30.06
N PHE A 4 26.46 -54.45 -28.96
CA PHE A 4 25.45 -53.89 -28.05
C PHE A 4 24.91 -52.55 -28.60
N ALA A 5 23.67 -52.54 -29.00
CA ALA A 5 22.94 -51.33 -29.34
C ALA A 5 22.45 -50.69 -28.03
N ILE A 6 22.90 -49.49 -27.72
CA ILE A 6 22.41 -48.64 -26.59
C ILE A 6 21.15 -47.93 -27.09
N PRO A 7 19.99 -48.07 -26.44
CA PRO A 7 18.83 -47.27 -26.79
C PRO A 7 19.05 -45.82 -26.33
N SER A 8 19.08 -44.88 -27.27
CA SER A 8 19.01 -43.44 -27.00
C SER A 8 17.62 -43.13 -26.47
N SER A 9 17.52 -42.82 -25.16
CA SER A 9 16.30 -42.25 -24.57
C SER A 9 16.21 -40.81 -25.02
N ASP A 10 15.42 -40.51 -26.03
CA ASP A 10 15.01 -39.16 -26.38
C ASP A 10 14.19 -38.61 -25.22
N VAL A 11 14.80 -37.74 -24.43
CA VAL A 11 14.08 -36.89 -23.44
C VAL A 11 13.27 -35.90 -24.27
N ALA A 12 12.02 -36.21 -24.56
CA ALA A 12 11.09 -35.29 -25.15
C ALA A 12 10.86 -34.12 -24.16
N PHE A 13 11.55 -33.01 -24.36
CA PHE A 13 11.17 -31.75 -23.74
C PHE A 13 9.75 -31.42 -24.28
N ALA A 14 8.75 -31.59 -23.44
CA ALA A 14 7.40 -31.13 -23.76
C ALA A 14 7.45 -29.66 -24.14
N ALA A 15 7.32 -29.35 -25.43
CA ALA A 15 7.31 -27.98 -25.92
C ALA A 15 6.16 -27.22 -25.25
N SER A 16 6.47 -26.12 -24.57
CA SER A 16 5.49 -25.32 -23.87
C SER A 16 4.55 -24.69 -24.90
N GLU A 17 3.28 -25.05 -24.85
CA GLU A 17 2.27 -24.59 -25.81
C GLU A 17 1.85 -23.16 -25.50
N VAL A 18 1.63 -22.30 -26.50
CA VAL A 18 1.08 -20.97 -26.36
C VAL A 18 -0.40 -21.06 -26.00
N LYS A 19 -0.80 -20.51 -24.86
CA LYS A 19 -2.19 -20.50 -24.37
C LYS A 19 -2.86 -19.15 -24.49
N VAL A 20 -2.11 -18.06 -24.30
CA VAL A 20 -2.63 -16.70 -24.44
C VAL A 20 -1.56 -15.81 -25.06
N VAL A 21 -1.98 -14.89 -25.92
CA VAL A 21 -1.13 -13.80 -26.40
C VAL A 21 -1.75 -12.49 -25.95
N VAL A 22 -0.99 -11.70 -25.18
CA VAL A 22 -1.40 -10.37 -24.70
C VAL A 22 -0.54 -9.34 -25.42
N ASN A 23 -1.11 -8.61 -26.36
CA ASN A 23 -0.37 -7.79 -27.32
C ASN A 23 0.73 -8.65 -27.99
N ASN A 24 2.00 -8.36 -27.74
CA ASN A 24 3.14 -9.12 -28.28
C ASN A 24 3.76 -10.09 -27.27
N THR A 25 3.15 -10.28 -26.10
CA THR A 25 3.69 -11.16 -25.04
C THR A 25 2.93 -12.48 -25.00
N VAL A 26 3.66 -13.57 -25.03
CA VAL A 26 3.14 -14.94 -25.00
C VAL A 26 3.05 -15.42 -23.55
N ILE A 27 1.94 -16.06 -23.21
CA ILE A 27 1.75 -16.84 -21.98
C ILE A 27 1.61 -18.30 -22.38
N THR A 28 2.51 -19.12 -21.83
CA THR A 28 2.60 -20.54 -22.19
C THR A 28 1.89 -21.45 -21.18
N SER A 29 1.68 -22.71 -21.56
CA SER A 29 1.19 -23.75 -20.65
C SER A 29 2.11 -23.94 -19.44
N GLY A 30 3.44 -23.75 -19.62
CA GLY A 30 4.41 -23.79 -18.54
C GLY A 30 4.24 -22.65 -17.53
N ASP A 31 3.94 -21.43 -18.01
CA ASP A 31 3.70 -20.28 -17.14
C ASP A 31 2.41 -20.46 -16.33
N ILE A 32 1.37 -20.99 -16.97
CA ILE A 32 0.10 -21.31 -16.30
C ILE A 32 0.34 -22.37 -15.22
N ALA A 33 1.10 -23.43 -15.51
CA ALA A 33 1.41 -24.48 -14.54
C ALA A 33 2.15 -23.94 -13.31
N LYS A 34 3.16 -23.08 -13.50
CA LYS A 34 3.86 -22.41 -12.39
C LYS A 34 2.91 -21.57 -11.55
N ARG A 35 2.01 -20.81 -12.18
CA ARG A 35 1.03 -19.98 -11.48
C ARG A 35 -0.01 -20.85 -10.75
N VAL A 36 -0.47 -21.93 -11.31
CA VAL A 36 -1.36 -22.90 -10.64
C VAL A 36 -0.69 -23.46 -9.38
N ASN A 37 0.58 -23.85 -9.48
CA ASN A 37 1.33 -24.32 -8.33
C ASN A 37 1.49 -23.24 -7.25
N PHE A 38 1.72 -22.00 -7.66
CA PHE A 38 1.77 -20.87 -6.72
C PHE A 38 0.41 -20.63 -6.03
N LEU A 39 -0.70 -20.71 -6.76
CA LEU A 39 -2.05 -20.60 -6.21
C LEU A 39 -2.37 -21.74 -5.22
N LYS A 40 -1.87 -22.95 -5.47
CA LYS A 40 -1.99 -24.07 -4.51
C LYS A 40 -1.26 -23.77 -3.20
N LEU A 41 -0.06 -23.17 -3.26
CA LEU A 41 0.67 -22.73 -2.05
C LEU A 41 -0.07 -21.64 -1.28
N GLN A 42 -0.86 -20.82 -1.95
CA GLN A 42 -1.72 -19.81 -1.34
C GLN A 42 -3.08 -20.37 -0.86
N HIS A 43 -3.32 -21.68 -0.99
CA HIS A 43 -4.59 -22.33 -0.67
C HIS A 43 -5.79 -21.72 -1.42
N ALA A 44 -5.56 -21.20 -2.64
CA ALA A 44 -6.62 -20.66 -3.49
C ALA A 44 -7.62 -21.75 -3.87
N LYS A 45 -8.90 -21.38 -3.97
CA LYS A 45 -10.01 -22.28 -4.28
C LYS A 45 -10.60 -22.01 -5.67
N GLY A 46 -11.32 -22.95 -6.21
CA GLY A 46 -12.00 -22.85 -7.50
C GLY A 46 -11.18 -23.38 -8.67
N ASP A 47 -11.50 -22.95 -9.88
CA ASP A 47 -10.75 -23.31 -11.10
C ASP A 47 -9.41 -22.57 -11.13
N LEU A 48 -8.37 -23.24 -10.64
CA LEU A 48 -7.02 -22.68 -10.55
C LEU A 48 -6.39 -22.43 -11.93
N ASN A 49 -6.76 -23.16 -12.98
CA ASN A 49 -6.25 -22.92 -14.33
C ASN A 49 -6.81 -21.62 -14.90
N LYS A 50 -8.11 -21.41 -14.81
CA LYS A 50 -8.76 -20.17 -15.21
C LYS A 50 -8.25 -18.99 -14.42
N LEU A 51 -8.11 -19.11 -13.10
CA LEU A 51 -7.59 -18.07 -12.23
C LEU A 51 -6.13 -17.72 -12.56
N ALA A 52 -5.28 -18.75 -12.78
CA ALA A 52 -3.89 -18.57 -13.17
C ALA A 52 -3.77 -17.81 -14.50
N GLN A 53 -4.58 -18.20 -15.49
CA GLN A 53 -4.60 -17.57 -16.80
C GLN A 53 -5.01 -16.09 -16.70
N GLN A 54 -6.06 -15.79 -15.94
CA GLN A 54 -6.53 -14.42 -15.70
C GLN A 54 -5.44 -13.57 -15.00
N GLN A 55 -4.82 -14.10 -13.94
CA GLN A 55 -3.77 -13.41 -13.23
C GLN A 55 -2.53 -13.14 -14.08
N LEU A 56 -2.12 -14.07 -14.94
CA LEU A 56 -0.98 -13.89 -15.84
C LEU A 56 -1.27 -12.86 -16.94
N VAL A 57 -2.51 -12.77 -17.43
CA VAL A 57 -2.94 -11.72 -18.35
C VAL A 57 -2.82 -10.36 -17.66
N ASP A 58 -3.37 -10.20 -16.45
CA ASP A 58 -3.29 -8.95 -15.70
C ASP A 58 -1.85 -8.58 -15.37
N GLU A 59 -1.05 -9.56 -14.97
CA GLU A 59 0.37 -9.36 -14.67
C GLU A 59 1.15 -8.89 -15.90
N THR A 60 0.84 -9.43 -17.07
CA THR A 60 1.47 -9.02 -18.33
C THR A 60 1.11 -7.58 -18.67
N LEU A 61 -0.14 -7.17 -18.50
CA LEU A 61 -0.59 -5.80 -18.71
C LEU A 61 0.03 -4.84 -17.70
N LYS A 62 0.04 -5.20 -16.41
CA LYS A 62 0.68 -4.43 -15.34
C LYS A 62 2.18 -4.24 -15.62
N ARG A 63 2.88 -5.28 -16.02
CA ARG A 63 4.31 -5.23 -16.36
C ARG A 63 4.60 -4.27 -17.51
N ALA A 64 3.81 -4.34 -18.58
CA ALA A 64 3.95 -3.44 -19.71
C ALA A 64 3.74 -1.98 -19.29
N GLU A 65 2.74 -1.72 -18.48
CA GLU A 65 2.43 -0.37 -18.00
C GLU A 65 3.50 0.16 -17.03
N ILE A 66 3.95 -0.65 -16.06
CA ILE A 66 5.05 -0.32 -15.15
C ILE A 66 6.31 0.08 -15.93
N SER A 67 6.63 -0.67 -16.98
CA SER A 67 7.77 -0.37 -17.86
C SER A 67 7.56 0.92 -18.65
N ARG A 68 6.37 1.11 -19.21
CA ARG A 68 6.00 2.32 -19.98
C ARG A 68 6.17 3.60 -19.16
N VAL A 69 5.74 3.57 -17.90
CA VAL A 69 5.84 4.73 -17.00
C VAL A 69 7.15 4.78 -16.19
N ARG A 70 8.07 3.82 -16.41
CA ARG A 70 9.38 3.73 -15.76
C ARG A 70 9.32 3.69 -14.22
N MET A 71 8.35 2.97 -13.68
CA MET A 71 8.14 2.83 -12.23
C MET A 71 8.51 1.44 -11.69
N SER A 72 9.35 0.70 -12.40
CA SER A 72 9.86 -0.59 -11.94
C SER A 72 10.69 -0.43 -10.66
N VAL A 73 10.49 -1.33 -9.72
CA VAL A 73 11.42 -1.48 -8.59
C VAL A 73 12.75 -2.07 -9.07
N SER A 74 13.83 -1.82 -8.33
CA SER A 74 15.13 -2.41 -8.65
C SER A 74 15.17 -3.92 -8.35
N THR A 75 16.08 -4.63 -9.01
CA THR A 75 16.34 -6.05 -8.70
C THR A 75 16.78 -6.24 -7.25
N THR A 76 17.58 -5.33 -6.72
CA THR A 76 17.99 -5.33 -5.30
C THR A 76 16.80 -5.21 -4.35
N ASP A 77 15.80 -4.37 -4.65
CA ASP A 77 14.58 -4.26 -3.84
C ASP A 77 13.79 -5.57 -3.85
N VAL A 78 13.71 -6.23 -5.01
CA VAL A 78 13.05 -7.54 -5.17
C VAL A 78 13.78 -8.61 -4.37
N ASP A 79 15.10 -8.66 -4.45
CA ASP A 79 15.93 -9.62 -3.70
C ASP A 79 15.80 -9.42 -2.19
N ASN A 80 15.80 -8.18 -1.74
CA ASN A 80 15.55 -7.83 -0.35
C ASN A 80 14.13 -8.23 0.10
N ALA A 81 13.12 -8.04 -0.74
CA ALA A 81 11.75 -8.47 -0.45
C ALA A 81 11.63 -10.00 -0.37
N PHE A 82 12.30 -10.71 -1.29
CA PHE A 82 12.39 -12.17 -1.28
C PHE A 82 13.05 -12.69 0.01
N ALA A 83 14.17 -12.07 0.41
CA ALA A 83 14.87 -12.43 1.64
C ALA A 83 14.02 -12.17 2.90
N ARG A 84 13.31 -11.02 2.96
CA ARG A 84 12.37 -10.72 4.05
C ARG A 84 11.23 -11.73 4.12
N PHE A 85 10.68 -12.12 2.96
CA PHE A 85 9.63 -13.12 2.90
C PHE A 85 10.13 -14.49 3.42
N ALA A 86 11.34 -14.92 3.04
CA ALA A 86 11.96 -16.11 3.59
C ALA A 86 12.11 -16.03 5.11
N ALA A 87 12.67 -14.94 5.62
CA ALA A 87 12.87 -14.72 7.04
C ALA A 87 11.56 -14.71 7.85
N SER A 88 10.49 -14.09 7.34
CA SER A 88 9.17 -14.09 7.98
C SER A 88 8.55 -15.49 8.08
N ASN A 89 8.97 -16.40 7.21
CA ASN A 89 8.61 -17.83 7.25
C ASN A 89 9.67 -18.71 7.92
N LYS A 90 10.62 -18.12 8.67
CA LYS A 90 11.70 -18.82 9.39
C LYS A 90 12.61 -19.66 8.47
N MET A 91 12.83 -19.19 7.26
CA MET A 91 13.65 -19.84 6.23
C MET A 91 14.78 -18.91 5.76
N SER A 92 15.88 -19.52 5.27
CA SER A 92 16.85 -18.78 4.45
C SER A 92 16.32 -18.57 3.02
N PRO A 93 16.84 -17.60 2.27
CA PRO A 93 16.50 -17.43 0.85
C PRO A 93 16.75 -18.69 0.01
N GLN A 94 17.81 -19.44 0.32
CA GLN A 94 18.14 -20.70 -0.34
C GLN A 94 17.11 -21.80 -0.06
N GLN A 95 16.68 -21.94 1.19
CA GLN A 95 15.63 -22.89 1.57
C GLN A 95 14.30 -22.55 0.88
N LEU A 96 13.92 -21.27 0.85
CA LEU A 96 12.73 -20.84 0.13
C LEU A 96 12.83 -21.17 -1.35
N GLY A 97 13.99 -20.92 -2.00
CA GLY A 97 14.22 -21.25 -3.40
C GLY A 97 14.03 -22.73 -3.67
N GLN A 98 14.64 -23.61 -2.88
CA GLN A 98 14.49 -25.05 -3.00
C GLN A 98 13.03 -25.53 -2.85
N ILE A 99 12.27 -24.91 -1.94
CA ILE A 99 10.85 -25.23 -1.78
C ILE A 99 10.06 -24.79 -3.01
N LEU A 100 10.28 -23.58 -3.51
CA LEU A 100 9.59 -23.08 -4.72
C LEU A 100 9.87 -23.97 -5.94
N ASP A 101 11.12 -24.35 -6.15
CA ASP A 101 11.52 -25.21 -7.26
C ASP A 101 10.91 -26.61 -7.12
N LYS A 102 10.96 -27.20 -5.91
CA LYS A 102 10.33 -28.49 -5.62
C LYS A 102 8.82 -28.47 -5.84
N MET A 103 8.18 -27.35 -5.58
CA MET A 103 6.74 -27.15 -5.82
C MET A 103 6.42 -26.74 -7.25
N GLY A 104 7.42 -26.60 -8.13
CA GLY A 104 7.25 -26.26 -9.53
C GLY A 104 6.82 -24.81 -9.76
N VAL A 105 7.14 -23.89 -8.84
CA VAL A 105 6.85 -22.45 -8.97
C VAL A 105 8.02 -21.72 -9.63
N THR A 106 9.25 -22.05 -9.30
CA THR A 106 10.53 -21.40 -9.61
C THR A 106 10.74 -20.06 -8.89
N VAL A 107 12.00 -19.80 -8.56
CA VAL A 107 12.42 -18.54 -7.90
C VAL A 107 12.11 -17.34 -8.79
N ASP A 108 12.39 -17.45 -10.10
CA ASP A 108 12.19 -16.36 -11.05
C ASP A 108 10.71 -15.98 -11.19
N HIS A 109 9.81 -16.98 -11.24
CA HIS A 109 8.38 -16.72 -11.29
C HIS A 109 7.90 -15.97 -10.04
N PHE A 110 8.38 -16.37 -8.85
CA PHE A 110 8.02 -15.73 -7.60
C PHE A 110 8.62 -14.32 -7.47
N LYS A 111 9.88 -14.11 -7.88
CA LYS A 111 10.50 -12.77 -7.91
C LYS A 111 9.81 -11.83 -8.91
N SER A 112 9.37 -12.35 -10.06
CA SER A 112 8.57 -11.57 -11.02
C SER A 112 7.25 -11.11 -10.42
N TYR A 113 6.57 -11.99 -9.69
CA TYR A 113 5.35 -11.64 -8.94
C TYR A 113 5.63 -10.55 -7.89
N ILE A 114 6.70 -10.67 -7.10
CA ILE A 114 7.13 -9.66 -6.11
C ILE A 114 7.38 -8.31 -6.81
N ALA A 115 8.13 -8.29 -7.91
CA ALA A 115 8.47 -7.08 -8.64
C ALA A 115 7.22 -6.29 -9.07
N ILE A 116 6.21 -6.99 -9.60
CA ILE A 116 4.95 -6.38 -10.01
C ILE A 116 4.13 -5.93 -8.80
N SER A 117 4.04 -6.76 -7.76
CA SER A 117 3.33 -6.43 -6.53
C SER A 117 3.88 -5.19 -5.82
N MET A 118 5.21 -4.95 -5.92
CA MET A 118 5.85 -3.76 -5.36
C MET A 118 5.75 -2.52 -6.27
N SER A 119 5.76 -2.70 -7.58
CA SER A 119 5.76 -1.61 -8.55
C SER A 119 4.36 -1.08 -8.85
N TRP A 120 3.38 -1.98 -8.96
CA TRP A 120 2.03 -1.65 -9.40
C TRP A 120 1.30 -0.61 -8.52
N PRO A 121 1.35 -0.69 -7.17
CA PRO A 121 0.76 0.34 -6.33
C PRO A 121 1.33 1.74 -6.56
N ARG A 122 2.61 1.85 -6.93
CA ARG A 122 3.25 3.13 -7.29
C ARG A 122 2.64 3.70 -8.56
N VAL A 123 2.40 2.85 -9.57
CA VAL A 123 1.77 3.24 -10.85
C VAL A 123 0.33 3.69 -10.65
N VAL A 124 -0.45 2.93 -9.86
CA VAL A 124 -1.83 3.29 -9.50
C VAL A 124 -1.85 4.62 -8.75
N ASN A 125 -0.98 4.79 -7.75
CA ASN A 125 -0.88 6.04 -7.01
C ASN A 125 -0.44 7.22 -7.89
N ALA A 126 0.49 7.01 -8.83
CA ALA A 126 0.90 8.08 -9.75
C ALA A 126 -0.25 8.52 -10.66
N ARG A 127 -1.09 7.56 -11.10
CA ARG A 127 -2.22 7.87 -11.98
C ARG A 127 -3.41 8.48 -11.26
N PHE A 128 -3.75 7.96 -10.09
CA PHE A 128 -4.94 8.35 -9.33
C PHE A 128 -4.63 9.17 -8.08
N GLY A 129 -3.37 9.17 -7.63
CA GLY A 129 -2.90 9.87 -6.43
C GLY A 129 -2.16 11.19 -6.70
N SER A 130 -1.83 11.50 -7.96
CA SER A 130 -0.98 12.65 -8.33
C SER A 130 -1.64 14.04 -8.18
N SER A 131 -2.81 14.10 -7.58
CA SER A 131 -3.44 15.37 -7.13
C SER A 131 -3.43 15.49 -5.60
N GLY A 132 -2.40 14.98 -4.90
CA GLY A 132 -2.38 15.00 -3.43
C GLY A 132 -3.53 14.22 -2.80
N GLY A 133 -3.87 13.06 -3.38
CA GLY A 133 -5.00 12.25 -2.98
C GLY A 133 -6.36 12.85 -3.37
N ARG A 134 -6.42 13.83 -4.26
CA ARG A 134 -7.69 14.39 -4.75
C ARG A 134 -8.34 13.45 -5.76
N MET A 135 -9.62 13.18 -5.58
CA MET A 135 -10.49 12.56 -6.58
C MET A 135 -10.52 13.44 -7.85
N SER A 136 -10.60 12.84 -9.04
CA SER A 136 -10.77 13.65 -10.25
C SER A 136 -12.10 14.42 -10.19
N ASN A 137 -12.16 15.58 -10.83
CA ASN A 137 -13.39 16.38 -10.85
C ASN A 137 -14.56 15.59 -11.44
N ASP A 138 -14.33 14.79 -12.47
CA ASP A 138 -15.36 13.97 -13.11
C ASP A 138 -15.86 12.85 -12.20
N ASP A 139 -14.95 12.15 -11.49
CA ASP A 139 -15.31 11.12 -10.51
C ASP A 139 -16.07 11.76 -9.33
N LEU A 140 -15.65 12.94 -8.88
CA LEU A 140 -16.31 13.67 -7.80
C LEU A 140 -17.74 14.08 -8.20
N VAL A 141 -17.91 14.68 -9.38
CA VAL A 141 -19.23 15.09 -9.92
C VAL A 141 -20.14 13.87 -10.08
N THR A 142 -19.63 12.77 -10.64
CA THR A 142 -20.39 11.53 -10.79
C THR A 142 -20.90 11.03 -9.45
N ARG A 143 -20.03 10.92 -8.44
CA ARG A 143 -20.42 10.46 -7.11
C ARG A 143 -21.35 11.41 -6.38
N MET A 144 -21.16 12.71 -6.54
CA MET A 144 -22.08 13.71 -5.95
C MET A 144 -23.46 13.64 -6.59
N THR A 145 -23.54 13.31 -7.89
CA THR A 145 -24.81 13.11 -8.59
C THR A 145 -25.52 11.83 -8.10
N GLU A 146 -24.78 10.76 -7.91
CA GLU A 146 -25.30 9.49 -7.39
C GLU A 146 -25.82 9.59 -5.94
N ASN A 147 -25.10 10.32 -5.07
CA ASN A 147 -25.40 10.42 -3.65
C ASN A 147 -26.45 11.50 -3.28
N LYS A 148 -26.94 12.31 -4.22
CA LYS A 148 -27.95 13.37 -4.02
C LYS A 148 -27.62 14.43 -2.96
N THR A 149 -26.75 14.14 -2.00
CA THR A 149 -26.31 15.06 -0.93
C THR A 149 -24.80 15.04 -0.81
N LYS A 150 -24.20 16.22 -0.56
CA LYS A 150 -22.78 16.32 -0.26
C LYS A 150 -22.50 15.73 1.12
N PRO A 151 -21.53 14.81 1.28
CA PRO A 151 -21.17 14.31 2.58
C PRO A 151 -20.62 15.43 3.44
N VAL A 152 -20.98 15.38 4.73
CA VAL A 152 -20.49 16.31 5.76
C VAL A 152 -19.35 15.64 6.50
N THR A 153 -18.28 16.38 6.78
CA THR A 153 -17.17 15.90 7.62
C THR A 153 -16.65 17.00 8.53
N THR A 154 -15.84 16.62 9.53
CA THR A 154 -15.22 17.59 10.42
C THR A 154 -13.91 18.09 9.81
N GLU A 155 -13.78 19.40 9.76
CA GLU A 155 -12.54 20.10 9.46
C GLU A 155 -11.89 20.54 10.77
N TYR A 156 -10.60 20.28 10.88
CA TYR A 156 -9.76 20.72 11.99
C TYR A 156 -8.68 21.69 11.51
N PHE A 157 -8.35 22.68 12.33
CA PHE A 157 -7.07 23.38 12.26
C PHE A 157 -6.22 22.95 13.45
N LEU A 158 -5.05 22.37 13.17
CA LEU A 158 -4.26 21.63 14.15
C LEU A 158 -2.83 22.16 14.25
N LYS A 159 -2.28 22.12 15.46
CA LYS A 159 -0.84 22.24 15.71
C LYS A 159 -0.36 21.04 16.51
N GLN A 160 0.81 20.53 16.17
CA GLN A 160 1.42 19.38 16.82
C GLN A 160 2.53 19.86 17.73
N MET A 161 2.48 19.47 19.00
CA MET A 161 3.52 19.70 19.99
C MET A 161 4.36 18.44 20.13
N VAL A 162 5.67 18.54 19.87
CA VAL A 162 6.60 17.40 19.89
C VAL A 162 7.64 17.61 20.97
N PHE A 163 7.62 16.78 21.98
CA PHE A 163 8.64 16.69 23.03
C PHE A 163 9.71 15.70 22.57
N VAL A 164 10.76 16.21 21.97
CA VAL A 164 11.77 15.41 21.29
C VAL A 164 12.49 14.47 22.26
N VAL A 165 12.61 13.21 21.86
CA VAL A 165 13.36 12.18 22.58
C VAL A 165 14.34 11.52 21.62
N PRO A 166 15.64 11.86 21.66
CA PRO A 166 16.65 11.20 20.84
C PRO A 166 16.69 9.70 21.10
N SER A 167 16.79 8.89 20.05
CA SER A 167 16.78 7.43 20.15
C SER A 167 17.81 6.88 21.14
N ALA A 168 19.01 7.44 21.15
CA ALA A 168 20.08 7.07 22.08
C ALA A 168 19.76 7.31 23.57
N LYS A 169 18.85 8.23 23.88
CA LYS A 169 18.47 8.60 25.27
C LYS A 169 17.07 8.10 25.64
N ARG A 170 16.39 7.39 24.73
CA ARG A 170 14.96 7.05 24.86
C ARG A 170 14.63 6.37 26.17
N ASN A 171 15.36 5.30 26.52
CA ASN A 171 15.10 4.56 27.76
C ASN A 171 15.30 5.38 29.03
N ALA A 172 16.21 6.37 29.01
CA ALA A 172 16.54 7.18 30.17
C ALA A 172 15.55 8.34 30.42
N ILE A 173 15.00 8.95 29.35
CA ILE A 173 14.26 10.21 29.50
C ILE A 173 12.79 10.14 29.04
N LEU A 174 12.33 9.06 28.40
CA LEU A 174 10.96 8.98 27.86
C LEU A 174 9.88 9.20 28.91
N GLY A 175 10.03 8.62 30.10
CA GLY A 175 9.09 8.79 31.21
C GLY A 175 8.98 10.24 31.67
N LYS A 176 10.12 10.92 31.81
CA LYS A 176 10.19 12.36 32.15
C LYS A 176 9.51 13.20 31.06
N ARG A 177 9.83 12.93 29.79
CA ARG A 177 9.23 13.66 28.64
C ARG A 177 7.72 13.47 28.56
N LYS A 178 7.21 12.26 28.90
CA LYS A 178 5.77 12.02 28.97
C LYS A 178 5.11 12.88 30.07
N ALA A 179 5.70 12.94 31.26
CA ALA A 179 5.18 13.79 32.32
C ALA A 179 5.21 15.28 31.97
N GLU A 180 6.28 15.76 31.29
CA GLU A 180 6.38 17.13 30.80
C GLU A 180 5.31 17.45 29.74
N ALA A 181 5.06 16.53 28.80
CA ALA A 181 4.03 16.70 27.79
C ALA A 181 2.62 16.79 28.43
N GLU A 182 2.30 15.91 29.39
CA GLU A 182 1.03 15.96 30.09
C GLU A 182 0.86 17.24 30.91
N ALA A 183 1.89 17.68 31.63
CA ALA A 183 1.87 18.93 32.36
C ALA A 183 1.71 20.16 31.43
N SER A 184 2.32 20.11 30.26
CA SER A 184 2.21 21.13 29.20
C SER A 184 0.78 21.23 28.67
N ARG A 185 0.12 20.09 28.41
CA ARG A 185 -1.29 20.05 27.95
C ARG A 185 -2.23 20.82 28.90
N ALA A 186 -2.08 20.59 30.20
CA ALA A 186 -2.93 21.23 31.20
C ALA A 186 -2.76 22.76 31.24
N LYS A 187 -1.64 23.26 30.73
CA LYS A 187 -1.29 24.69 30.74
C LYS A 187 -1.28 25.32 29.35
N PHE A 188 -1.72 24.60 28.34
CA PHE A 188 -1.65 25.06 26.95
C PHE A 188 -2.48 26.32 26.73
N PRO A 189 -1.85 27.45 26.36
CA PRO A 189 -2.51 28.77 26.34
C PRO A 189 -3.37 29.02 25.09
N GLY A 190 -3.36 28.09 24.15
CA GLY A 190 -4.03 28.22 22.86
C GLY A 190 -3.06 28.28 21.67
N CYS A 191 -3.60 28.10 20.46
CA CYS A 191 -2.80 27.96 19.26
C CYS A 191 -1.99 29.19 18.88
N ASP A 192 -2.50 30.41 19.16
CA ASP A 192 -1.80 31.64 18.80
C ASP A 192 -0.48 31.78 19.56
N GLN A 193 -0.46 31.29 20.79
CA GLN A 193 0.72 31.34 21.66
C GLN A 193 1.54 30.05 21.66
N ALA A 194 1.17 29.05 20.85
CA ALA A 194 1.81 27.73 20.88
C ALA A 194 3.33 27.78 20.68
N LYS A 195 3.83 28.61 19.76
CA LYS A 195 5.27 28.73 19.48
C LYS A 195 6.02 29.39 20.66
N VAL A 196 5.44 30.46 21.22
CA VAL A 196 6.03 31.18 22.39
C VAL A 196 6.01 30.23 23.59
N PHE A 197 4.91 29.51 23.81
CA PHE A 197 4.79 28.55 24.89
C PHE A 197 5.82 27.42 24.75
N ALA A 198 5.98 26.84 23.54
CA ALA A 198 6.99 25.80 23.29
C ALA A 198 8.43 26.31 23.57
N ALA A 199 8.71 27.54 23.22
CA ALA A 199 10.04 28.16 23.45
C ALA A 199 10.41 28.29 24.95
N THR A 200 9.44 28.19 25.86
CA THR A 200 9.72 28.17 27.32
C THR A 200 10.16 26.78 27.81
N MET A 201 10.12 25.75 26.97
CA MET A 201 10.42 24.37 27.33
C MET A 201 11.63 23.84 26.53
N HIS A 202 12.38 22.92 27.13
CA HIS A 202 13.55 22.32 26.49
C HIS A 202 13.13 21.27 25.45
N ASP A 203 13.74 21.30 24.25
CA ASP A 203 13.57 20.31 23.18
C ASP A 203 12.09 20.07 22.82
N VAL A 204 11.30 21.13 22.77
CA VAL A 204 9.91 21.11 22.33
C VAL A 204 9.79 21.85 21.00
N SER A 205 9.23 21.19 20.00
CA SER A 205 8.94 21.80 18.70
C SER A 205 7.44 21.88 18.46
N VAL A 206 7.04 22.89 17.68
CA VAL A 206 5.66 23.07 17.20
C VAL A 206 5.63 22.92 15.71
N GLN A 207 4.82 22.00 15.22
CA GLN A 207 4.54 21.85 13.81
C GLN A 207 3.12 22.35 13.52
N ASP A 208 2.99 23.27 12.57
CA ASP A 208 1.69 23.70 12.08
C ASP A 208 1.19 22.68 11.05
N LEU A 209 0.09 22.00 11.36
CA LEU A 209 -0.53 21.02 10.47
C LEU A 209 -1.55 21.68 9.57
N GLY A 210 -1.96 22.91 9.88
CA GLY A 210 -2.95 23.64 9.11
C GLY A 210 -4.32 22.98 9.12
N ARG A 211 -5.01 23.08 7.98
CA ARG A 211 -6.33 22.49 7.71
C ARG A 211 -6.21 20.99 7.47
N VAL A 212 -6.88 20.18 8.29
CA VAL A 212 -6.94 18.72 8.13
C VAL A 212 -8.39 18.26 8.22
N LEU A 213 -8.83 17.41 7.30
CA LEU A 213 -10.16 16.80 7.34
C LEU A 213 -10.15 15.49 8.13
N ALA A 214 -11.21 15.18 8.86
CA ALA A 214 -11.30 13.97 9.67
C ALA A 214 -10.95 12.67 8.91
N PRO A 215 -11.35 12.45 7.63
CA PRO A 215 -10.94 11.28 6.87
C PRO A 215 -9.43 11.20 6.59
N ASP A 216 -8.75 12.33 6.52
CA ASP A 216 -7.32 12.42 6.20
C ASP A 216 -6.40 12.33 7.44
N LEU A 217 -6.97 12.25 8.63
CA LEU A 217 -6.21 12.09 9.87
C LEU A 217 -5.50 10.74 9.92
N PRO A 218 -4.25 10.70 10.43
CA PRO A 218 -3.61 9.43 10.78
C PRO A 218 -4.46 8.59 11.72
N GLU A 219 -4.48 7.28 11.55
CA GLU A 219 -5.29 6.35 12.36
C GLU A 219 -5.04 6.50 13.88
N ALA A 220 -3.79 6.76 14.28
CA ALA A 220 -3.42 6.96 15.69
C ALA A 220 -4.04 8.24 16.30
N TRP A 221 -4.41 9.22 15.47
CA TRP A 221 -4.88 10.54 15.93
C TRP A 221 -6.40 10.65 15.95
N LYS A 222 -7.11 9.91 15.08
CA LYS A 222 -8.58 9.93 15.00
C LYS A 222 -9.25 9.74 16.36
N PRO A 223 -8.98 8.63 17.10
CA PRO A 223 -9.63 8.40 18.37
C PRO A 223 -9.24 9.40 19.46
N LEU A 224 -8.05 10.04 19.34
CA LEU A 224 -7.61 11.04 20.30
C LEU A 224 -8.34 12.38 20.10
N LEU A 225 -8.56 12.77 18.83
CA LEU A 225 -9.29 13.99 18.50
C LEU A 225 -10.79 13.85 18.84
N GLU A 226 -11.38 12.67 18.57
CA GLU A 226 -12.78 12.38 18.93
C GLU A 226 -13.04 12.38 20.44
N LYS A 227 -12.05 11.95 21.24
CA LYS A 227 -12.14 11.90 22.71
C LYS A 227 -11.70 13.18 23.40
N ALA A 228 -11.11 14.13 22.69
CA ALA A 228 -10.58 15.35 23.28
C ALA A 228 -11.70 16.17 23.93
N LYS A 229 -11.54 16.47 25.24
CA LYS A 229 -12.51 17.26 26.03
C LYS A 229 -12.14 18.73 26.10
N GLY A 230 -11.12 19.16 25.37
CA GLY A 230 -10.60 20.52 25.38
C GLY A 230 -9.81 20.82 24.12
N ASN A 231 -8.87 21.77 24.22
CA ASN A 231 -8.08 22.24 23.07
C ASN A 231 -6.85 21.37 22.78
N THR A 232 -6.65 20.24 23.45
CA THR A 232 -5.53 19.33 23.23
C THR A 232 -5.97 17.88 23.33
N THR A 233 -5.35 17.00 22.52
CA THR A 233 -5.50 15.55 22.64
C THR A 233 -4.68 14.99 23.78
N ASP A 234 -4.90 13.72 24.13
CA ASP A 234 -3.96 12.98 24.97
C ASP A 234 -2.61 12.86 24.29
N ALA A 235 -1.53 12.76 25.11
CA ALA A 235 -0.19 12.62 24.57
C ALA A 235 0.08 11.16 24.19
N ILE A 236 0.70 10.96 23.02
CA ILE A 236 1.15 9.66 22.52
C ILE A 236 2.67 9.60 22.40
N VAL A 237 3.20 8.39 22.48
CA VAL A 237 4.62 8.11 22.25
C VAL A 237 4.82 7.76 20.79
N THR A 238 5.74 8.44 20.11
CA THR A 238 6.12 8.21 18.73
C THR A 238 7.63 7.98 18.61
N ASP A 239 8.12 7.71 17.40
CA ASP A 239 9.57 7.57 17.17
C ASP A 239 10.33 8.88 17.46
N ARG A 240 9.70 10.03 17.28
CA ARG A 240 10.29 11.36 17.57
C ARG A 240 10.33 11.70 19.06
N GLY A 241 9.45 11.09 19.85
CA GLY A 241 9.35 11.37 21.29
C GLY A 241 7.94 11.24 21.83
N VAL A 242 7.48 12.27 22.56
CA VAL A 242 6.11 12.35 23.07
C VAL A 242 5.41 13.51 22.41
N GLU A 243 4.21 13.27 21.90
CA GLU A 243 3.49 14.24 21.07
C GLU A 243 2.03 14.37 21.48
N TYR A 244 1.49 15.57 21.38
CA TYR A 244 0.05 15.80 21.40
C TYR A 244 -0.36 16.82 20.34
N VAL A 245 -1.64 16.81 19.98
CA VAL A 245 -2.21 17.77 19.02
C VAL A 245 -3.02 18.82 19.76
N ALA A 246 -2.79 20.07 19.41
CA ALA A 246 -3.62 21.21 19.82
C ALA A 246 -4.68 21.46 18.74
N ILE A 247 -5.94 21.54 19.16
CA ILE A 247 -7.10 21.81 18.33
C ILE A 247 -7.35 23.31 18.33
N CYS A 248 -6.97 23.98 17.25
CA CYS A 248 -7.10 25.44 17.13
C CYS A 248 -8.55 25.82 16.81
N SER A 249 -9.18 25.07 15.92
CA SER A 249 -10.60 25.15 15.64
C SER A 249 -11.11 23.86 15.00
N GLN A 250 -12.41 23.63 15.09
CA GLN A 250 -13.09 22.56 14.41
C GLN A 250 -14.45 23.02 13.94
N ARG A 251 -14.88 22.55 12.76
CA ARG A 251 -16.20 22.83 12.22
C ARG A 251 -16.66 21.74 11.27
N GLN A 252 -17.96 21.65 11.06
CA GLN A 252 -18.52 20.78 10.02
C GLN A 252 -18.44 21.48 8.66
N VAL A 253 -17.98 20.74 7.65
CA VAL A 253 -17.86 21.23 6.28
C VAL A 253 -18.42 20.22 5.28
N ASN A 254 -18.95 20.73 4.16
CA ASN A 254 -19.51 19.94 3.07
C ASN A 254 -19.07 20.47 1.70
N ASP A 255 -17.91 21.11 1.64
CA ASP A 255 -17.34 21.58 0.37
C ASP A 255 -16.83 20.39 -0.48
N ASP A 256 -16.46 20.68 -1.73
CA ASP A 256 -16.01 19.65 -2.68
C ASP A 256 -14.75 18.92 -2.20
N ILE A 257 -13.88 19.59 -1.44
CA ILE A 257 -12.68 19.00 -0.85
C ILE A 257 -13.07 18.02 0.26
N ALA A 258 -14.04 18.38 1.09
CA ALA A 258 -14.60 17.54 2.13
C ALA A 258 -15.28 16.30 1.52
N ALA A 259 -16.09 16.47 0.47
CA ALA A 259 -16.74 15.38 -0.24
C ALA A 259 -15.72 14.41 -0.86
N ALA A 260 -14.68 14.92 -1.51
CA ALA A 260 -13.61 14.12 -2.09
C ALA A 260 -12.83 13.34 -1.00
N ALA A 261 -12.59 13.92 0.17
CA ALA A 261 -11.92 13.24 1.28
C ALA A 261 -12.76 12.09 1.86
N VAL A 262 -14.07 12.30 2.03
CA VAL A 262 -15.00 11.25 2.51
C VAL A 262 -15.08 10.09 1.53
N PHE A 263 -15.31 10.37 0.24
CA PHE A 263 -15.40 9.32 -0.79
C PHE A 263 -14.10 8.53 -0.93
N ARG A 264 -12.94 9.18 -0.80
CA ARG A 264 -11.64 8.51 -0.81
C ARG A 264 -11.48 7.58 0.40
N ALA A 265 -11.89 8.00 1.60
CA ALA A 265 -11.82 7.18 2.79
C ALA A 265 -12.75 5.95 2.69
N GLU A 266 -13.95 6.12 2.10
CA GLU A 266 -14.86 5.00 1.81
C GLU A 266 -14.24 4.00 0.84
N ASP A 267 -13.55 4.46 -0.20
CA ASP A 267 -12.88 3.59 -1.17
C ASP A 267 -11.72 2.82 -0.53
N LEU A 268 -10.93 3.48 0.33
CA LEU A 268 -9.89 2.82 1.10
C LEU A 268 -10.47 1.76 2.06
N GLY A 269 -11.59 2.06 2.71
CA GLY A 269 -12.30 1.11 3.56
C GLY A 269 -12.79 -0.11 2.77
N LYS A 270 -13.36 0.09 1.59
CA LYS A 270 -13.80 -0.99 0.70
C LYS A 270 -12.63 -1.80 0.14
N SER A 271 -11.51 -1.15 -0.21
CA SER A 271 -10.32 -1.84 -0.72
C SER A 271 -9.64 -2.71 0.33
N ASN A 272 -9.61 -2.28 1.57
CA ASN A 272 -9.09 -3.09 2.69
C ASN A 272 -9.96 -4.33 2.96
N ALA A 273 -11.26 -4.25 2.71
CA ALA A 273 -12.19 -5.38 2.86
C ALA A 273 -12.13 -6.39 1.69
N GLN A 274 -11.70 -5.97 0.50
CA GLN A 274 -11.71 -6.78 -0.71
C GLN A 274 -10.32 -7.11 -1.27
N GLY A 275 -9.23 -6.62 -0.66
CA GLY A 275 -7.84 -6.89 -1.07
C GLY A 275 -7.38 -6.22 -2.38
N VAL A 276 -8.29 -5.59 -3.14
CA VAL A 276 -8.00 -4.88 -4.39
C VAL A 276 -8.66 -3.51 -4.34
N SER A 277 -7.91 -2.42 -4.55
CA SER A 277 -8.50 -1.09 -4.57
C SER A 277 -9.40 -0.89 -5.79
N ALA A 278 -10.46 -0.08 -5.67
CA ALA A 278 -11.33 0.26 -6.79
C ALA A 278 -10.54 0.88 -7.96
N ASN A 279 -9.50 1.65 -7.66
CA ASN A 279 -8.61 2.25 -8.65
C ASN A 279 -7.72 1.20 -9.35
N ASP A 280 -7.26 0.17 -8.62
CA ASP A 280 -6.52 -0.95 -9.22
C ASP A 280 -7.42 -1.68 -10.24
N LYS A 281 -8.65 -2.03 -9.82
CA LYS A 281 -9.61 -2.68 -10.70
C LYS A 281 -9.95 -1.81 -11.92
N LYS A 282 -10.28 -0.54 -11.73
CA LYS A 282 -10.57 0.42 -12.80
C LYS A 282 -9.41 0.49 -13.80
N TYR A 283 -8.18 0.56 -13.30
CA TYR A 283 -7.00 0.68 -14.15
C TYR A 283 -6.72 -0.59 -14.94
N ILE A 284 -6.81 -1.76 -14.31
CA ILE A 284 -6.58 -3.02 -15.04
C ILE A 284 -7.68 -3.28 -16.06
N ASP A 285 -8.94 -2.93 -15.78
CA ASP A 285 -10.05 -3.03 -16.73
C ASP A 285 -9.83 -2.10 -17.94
N GLU A 286 -9.32 -0.88 -17.72
CA GLU A 286 -8.91 0.05 -18.79
C GLU A 286 -7.77 -0.52 -19.63
N LEU A 287 -6.74 -1.11 -19.02
CA LEU A 287 -5.66 -1.74 -19.77
C LEU A 287 -6.14 -2.94 -20.58
N ARG A 288 -7.05 -3.75 -20.01
CA ARG A 288 -7.66 -4.88 -20.72
C ARG A 288 -8.48 -4.43 -21.94
N SER A 289 -9.24 -3.35 -21.82
CA SER A 289 -10.08 -2.84 -22.92
C SER A 289 -9.26 -2.33 -24.12
N LYS A 290 -8.02 -1.91 -23.88
CA LYS A 290 -7.09 -1.40 -24.91
C LYS A 290 -6.15 -2.47 -25.45
N ALA A 291 -6.07 -3.62 -24.81
CA ALA A 291 -5.14 -4.68 -25.16
C ALA A 291 -5.76 -5.68 -26.17
N GLN A 292 -4.92 -6.21 -27.02
CA GLN A 292 -5.26 -7.36 -27.85
C GLN A 292 -4.96 -8.63 -27.07
N ILE A 293 -5.99 -9.37 -26.66
CA ILE A 293 -5.85 -10.60 -25.88
C ILE A 293 -6.44 -11.75 -26.69
N LEU A 294 -5.60 -12.69 -27.09
CA LEU A 294 -5.96 -13.85 -27.89
C LEU A 294 -5.76 -15.14 -27.07
N TYR A 295 -6.84 -15.86 -26.78
CA TYR A 295 -6.81 -17.17 -26.12
C TYR A 295 -6.71 -18.27 -27.21
N ARG A 296 -5.85 -19.29 -26.95
CA ARG A 296 -5.61 -20.41 -27.85
C ARG A 296 -5.87 -21.76 -27.17
#